data_34e3b6d30a37bdb1cf063168ce431661
#
_entry.id   34e3b6d30a37bdb1cf063168ce431661
#
_cell.length_a   1.000
_cell.length_b   1.000
_cell.length_c   1.000
_cell.angle_alpha   90.00
_cell.angle_beta   90.00
_cell.angle_gamma   90.00
#
_symmetry.space_group_name_H-M   'P 1'
#
loop_
_entity.id
_entity.type
_entity.pdbx_description
1 polymer ?
#
loop_
_entity_poly.entity_id
_entity_poly.type
_entity_poly.pdbx_seq_one_letter_code
_entity_poly.pdbx_strand_id
1 'polypeptide(L)'
;LNPSSGWLASTNQDPFKVTDPKDNLKKENYSQTLGLQTRMTNRAYRIKELFMGKNQITEKDFDDFKFDNSYSIDSRSYKYVSEIFGLNFENENLKKGQTILKNWDLKTDFDNESATLGVCVLSPEWLAEQAAEVPPESEESFKTCVEDTLKNYGKLNPKWSERNFMYRGKKKIPVQGGPDVLRAIYGLEQEDGDLKAVGGDGLYIHVSWDKEGNQESKSIHQFRS
;
A
#
# COMPACT_ATOMS: atom_id res chain seq x y z
N LEU A 1 21.40 -8.62 -17.33
CA LEU A 1 20.53 -7.59 -17.91
C LEU A 1 20.72 -6.30 -17.13
N ASN A 2 21.32 -5.29 -17.76
CA ASN A 2 21.50 -3.97 -17.18
C ASN A 2 20.55 -3.02 -17.92
N PRO A 3 19.38 -2.66 -17.35
CA PRO A 3 18.50 -1.72 -18.01
C PRO A 3 19.16 -0.36 -18.17
N SER A 4 18.95 0.30 -19.31
CA SER A 4 19.52 1.62 -19.58
C SER A 4 19.02 2.70 -18.63
N SER A 5 17.85 2.46 -18.01
CA SER A 5 17.26 3.28 -16.96
C SER A 5 17.99 3.20 -15.61
N GLY A 6 18.87 2.21 -15.42
CA GLY A 6 19.69 2.06 -14.23
C GLY A 6 18.97 1.49 -13.00
N TRP A 7 17.71 1.04 -13.12
CA TRP A 7 16.96 0.47 -12.00
C TRP A 7 16.13 -0.75 -12.38
N LEU A 8 15.91 -1.61 -11.41
CA LEU A 8 14.98 -2.73 -11.43
C LEU A 8 14.22 -2.78 -10.11
N ALA A 9 12.95 -3.16 -10.15
CA ALA A 9 12.12 -3.33 -8.95
C ALA A 9 11.25 -4.57 -9.05
N SER A 10 11.05 -5.24 -7.91
CA SER A 10 10.11 -6.34 -7.77
C SER A 10 9.28 -6.15 -6.50
N THR A 11 7.98 -6.05 -6.67
CA THR A 11 6.98 -5.92 -5.63
C THR A 11 5.82 -6.89 -5.84
N ASN A 12 6.14 -8.09 -6.34
CA ASN A 12 5.16 -9.12 -6.73
C ASN A 12 4.25 -8.69 -7.90
N GLN A 13 4.76 -7.82 -8.79
CA GLN A 13 4.03 -7.34 -9.96
C GLN A 13 4.37 -8.15 -11.23
N ASP A 14 3.72 -7.74 -12.31
CA ASP A 14 3.96 -8.19 -13.67
C ASP A 14 5.48 -8.18 -14.00
N PRO A 15 6.09 -9.32 -14.34
CA PRO A 15 7.53 -9.41 -14.64
C PRO A 15 7.94 -8.64 -15.92
N PHE A 16 6.97 -8.21 -16.72
CA PHE A 16 7.18 -7.36 -17.90
C PHE A 16 7.08 -5.86 -17.59
N LYS A 17 7.03 -5.49 -16.29
CA LYS A 17 6.89 -4.10 -15.81
C LYS A 17 7.77 -3.84 -14.58
N VAL A 18 9.03 -4.27 -14.66
CA VAL A 18 9.98 -4.22 -13.53
C VAL A 18 11.00 -3.09 -13.62
N THR A 19 10.96 -2.29 -14.68
CA THR A 19 11.84 -1.16 -14.92
C THR A 19 11.14 -0.12 -15.81
N ASP A 20 11.90 0.82 -16.38
CA ASP A 20 11.40 1.76 -17.39
C ASP A 20 10.78 1.00 -18.57
N PRO A 21 9.66 1.46 -19.15
CA PRO A 21 8.98 0.78 -20.27
C PRO A 21 9.87 0.41 -21.44
N LYS A 22 10.89 1.23 -21.75
CA LYS A 22 11.85 0.98 -22.87
C LYS A 22 12.78 -0.22 -22.64
N ASP A 23 13.02 -0.55 -21.35
CA ASP A 23 13.94 -1.61 -20.93
C ASP A 23 13.22 -2.90 -20.51
N ASN A 24 11.89 -2.87 -20.42
CA ASN A 24 11.09 -4.03 -20.03
C ASN A 24 11.16 -5.15 -21.08
N LEU A 25 11.09 -6.38 -20.59
CA LEU A 25 10.91 -7.55 -21.45
C LEU A 25 9.58 -7.48 -22.19
N LYS A 26 9.53 -7.99 -23.41
CA LYS A 26 8.32 -8.04 -24.23
C LYS A 26 7.58 -9.35 -23.98
N LYS A 27 6.34 -9.28 -23.53
CA LYS A 27 5.52 -10.44 -23.15
C LYS A 27 5.34 -11.43 -24.31
N GLU A 28 5.26 -10.93 -25.54
CA GLU A 28 5.09 -11.72 -26.76
C GLU A 28 6.28 -12.65 -27.06
N ASN A 29 7.44 -12.40 -26.45
CA ASN A 29 8.63 -13.25 -26.60
C ASN A 29 8.64 -14.47 -25.66
N TYR A 30 7.60 -14.63 -24.84
CA TYR A 30 7.51 -15.68 -23.83
C TYR A 30 6.28 -16.54 -24.02
N SER A 31 6.40 -17.84 -23.80
CA SER A 31 5.28 -18.75 -23.90
C SER A 31 4.20 -18.46 -22.85
N GLN A 32 2.95 -18.44 -23.25
CA GLN A 32 1.81 -18.30 -22.35
C GLN A 32 1.70 -19.47 -21.35
N THR A 33 2.27 -20.63 -21.70
CA THR A 33 2.27 -21.83 -20.82
C THR A 33 3.17 -21.68 -19.59
N LEU A 34 3.98 -20.61 -19.51
CA LEU A 34 4.78 -20.33 -18.31
C LEU A 34 3.93 -19.93 -17.10
N GLY A 35 2.65 -19.60 -17.29
CA GLY A 35 1.73 -19.26 -16.19
C GLY A 35 2.14 -18.00 -15.42
N LEU A 36 2.80 -17.04 -16.08
CA LEU A 36 3.26 -15.81 -15.47
C LEU A 36 2.09 -14.91 -15.07
N GLN A 37 2.02 -14.52 -13.81
CA GLN A 37 1.04 -13.54 -13.36
C GLN A 37 1.45 -12.14 -13.85
N THR A 38 0.47 -11.41 -14.41
CA THR A 38 0.67 -10.08 -15.01
C THR A 38 -0.11 -8.98 -14.29
N ARG A 39 -0.38 -9.16 -13.00
CA ARG A 39 -1.03 -8.15 -12.17
C ARG A 39 -0.06 -7.02 -11.79
N MET A 40 -0.62 -5.85 -11.49
CA MET A 40 0.13 -4.73 -10.92
C MET A 40 -0.31 -4.51 -9.47
N THR A 41 0.68 -4.43 -8.57
CA THR A 41 0.46 -4.06 -7.17
C THR A 41 0.47 -2.54 -7.03
N ASN A 42 -0.12 -2.01 -5.96
CA ASN A 42 0.03 -0.58 -5.65
C ASN A 42 1.51 -0.20 -5.47
N ARG A 43 2.29 -1.06 -4.80
CA ARG A 43 3.73 -0.88 -4.61
C ARG A 43 4.49 -0.73 -5.93
N ALA A 44 4.09 -1.46 -6.97
CA ALA A 44 4.71 -1.36 -8.30
C ALA A 44 4.43 0.01 -8.95
N TYR A 45 3.22 0.53 -8.83
CA TYR A 45 2.90 1.88 -9.30
C TYR A 45 3.69 2.93 -8.52
N ARG A 46 3.74 2.82 -7.18
CA ARG A 46 4.50 3.75 -6.33
C ARG A 46 5.99 3.77 -6.65
N ILE A 47 6.63 2.60 -6.80
CA ILE A 47 8.06 2.55 -7.19
C ILE A 47 8.25 3.27 -8.54
N LYS A 48 7.40 2.99 -9.51
CA LYS A 48 7.47 3.64 -10.81
C LYS A 48 7.37 5.16 -10.69
N GLU A 49 6.42 5.68 -9.90
CA GLU A 49 6.26 7.12 -9.66
C GLU A 49 7.48 7.73 -8.97
N LEU A 50 8.06 7.03 -7.99
CA LEU A 50 9.21 7.50 -7.22
C LEU A 50 10.52 7.51 -8.04
N PHE A 51 10.68 6.57 -8.98
CA PHE A 51 11.89 6.44 -9.79
C PHE A 51 11.80 7.18 -11.13
N MET A 52 10.61 7.21 -11.76
CA MET A 52 10.43 7.89 -13.04
C MET A 52 10.60 9.41 -12.89
N GLY A 53 11.30 10.00 -13.84
CA GLY A 53 11.57 11.45 -13.85
C GLY A 53 12.75 11.88 -12.98
N LYS A 54 13.42 10.97 -12.28
CA LYS A 54 14.67 11.26 -11.57
C LYS A 54 15.86 10.87 -12.45
N ASN A 55 16.75 11.83 -12.73
CA ASN A 55 18.00 11.57 -13.44
C ASN A 55 19.03 10.86 -12.56
N GLN A 56 18.92 11.01 -11.26
CA GLN A 56 19.78 10.38 -10.26
C GLN A 56 18.97 10.12 -8.99
N ILE A 57 19.16 8.95 -8.40
CA ILE A 57 18.59 8.58 -7.10
C ILE A 57 19.73 8.60 -6.10
N THR A 58 19.62 9.43 -5.07
CA THR A 58 20.58 9.50 -3.98
C THR A 58 20.28 8.41 -2.95
N GLU A 59 21.24 8.13 -2.07
CA GLU A 59 21.05 7.21 -0.95
C GLU A 59 19.86 7.66 -0.07
N LYS A 60 19.76 8.98 0.18
CA LYS A 60 18.62 9.54 0.93
C LYS A 60 17.29 9.31 0.23
N ASP A 61 17.20 9.52 -1.08
CA ASP A 61 15.98 9.22 -1.85
C ASP A 61 15.58 7.76 -1.67
N PHE A 62 16.55 6.84 -1.76
CA PHE A 62 16.31 5.42 -1.64
C PHE A 62 15.82 5.02 -0.25
N ASP A 63 16.39 5.60 0.80
CA ASP A 63 15.93 5.43 2.18
C ASP A 63 14.50 6.00 2.38
N ASP A 64 14.21 7.17 1.80
CA ASP A 64 12.88 7.78 1.87
C ASP A 64 11.82 6.91 1.15
N PHE A 65 12.16 6.30 0.01
CA PHE A 65 11.26 5.41 -0.73
C PHE A 65 10.83 4.19 0.09
N LYS A 66 11.71 3.68 0.94
CA LYS A 66 11.40 2.58 1.86
C LYS A 66 10.24 2.90 2.79
N PHE A 67 10.09 4.16 3.17
CA PHE A 67 9.07 4.62 4.11
C PHE A 67 7.85 5.26 3.43
N ASP A 68 7.70 5.09 2.12
CA ASP A 68 6.52 5.56 1.39
C ASP A 68 5.27 4.79 1.85
N ASN A 69 4.30 5.53 2.36
CA ASN A 69 3.04 5.02 2.89
C ASN A 69 1.86 5.30 1.95
N SER A 70 2.12 5.55 0.67
CA SER A 70 1.11 6.09 -0.24
C SER A 70 0.48 5.04 -1.15
N TYR A 71 -0.78 5.27 -1.49
CA TYR A 71 -1.43 4.61 -2.62
C TYR A 71 -1.29 5.49 -3.88
N SER A 72 -1.10 4.83 -5.02
CA SER A 72 -1.11 5.46 -6.33
C SER A 72 -2.53 5.64 -6.84
N ILE A 73 -2.80 6.74 -7.54
CA ILE A 73 -4.07 6.95 -8.26
C ILE A 73 -4.27 5.97 -9.41
N ASP A 74 -3.21 5.33 -9.90
CA ASP A 74 -3.26 4.29 -10.93
C ASP A 74 -3.55 2.90 -10.36
N SER A 75 -3.51 2.74 -9.03
CA SER A 75 -3.74 1.46 -8.37
C SER A 75 -5.20 1.01 -8.49
N ARG A 76 -5.41 -0.29 -8.43
CA ARG A 76 -6.75 -0.88 -8.38
C ARG A 76 -7.50 -0.45 -7.13
N SER A 77 -6.80 -0.43 -6.00
CA SER A 77 -7.38 -0.01 -4.71
C SER A 77 -7.93 1.42 -4.76
N TYR A 78 -7.19 2.37 -5.37
CA TYR A 78 -7.72 3.72 -5.56
C TYR A 78 -8.92 3.74 -6.49
N LYS A 79 -8.87 3.01 -7.61
CA LYS A 79 -10.00 2.94 -8.55
C LYS A 79 -11.27 2.46 -7.87
N TYR A 80 -11.15 1.42 -7.06
CA TYR A 80 -12.27 0.89 -6.27
C TYR A 80 -12.84 1.93 -5.29
N VAL A 81 -11.99 2.61 -4.53
CA VAL A 81 -12.43 3.69 -3.63
C VAL A 81 -13.06 4.85 -4.41
N SER A 82 -12.52 5.21 -5.57
CA SER A 82 -13.00 6.35 -6.37
C SER A 82 -14.39 6.14 -6.99
N GLU A 83 -14.87 4.91 -7.13
CA GLU A 83 -16.23 4.61 -7.58
C GLU A 83 -17.28 5.25 -6.64
N ILE A 84 -16.97 5.36 -5.36
CA ILE A 84 -17.84 5.98 -4.35
C ILE A 84 -18.04 7.47 -4.60
N PHE A 85 -17.09 8.14 -5.26
CA PHE A 85 -17.09 9.60 -5.39
C PHE A 85 -18.25 10.15 -6.21
N GLY A 86 -18.78 9.35 -7.14
CA GLY A 86 -19.92 9.71 -7.99
C GLY A 86 -21.29 9.34 -7.42
N LEU A 87 -21.34 8.61 -6.30
CA LEU A 87 -22.60 8.13 -5.73
C LEU A 87 -23.35 9.25 -4.99
N ASN A 88 -24.66 9.12 -4.94
CA ASN A 88 -25.54 10.02 -4.21
C ASN A 88 -26.08 9.32 -2.96
N PHE A 89 -25.83 9.91 -1.79
CA PHE A 89 -26.30 9.39 -0.52
C PHE A 89 -27.26 10.39 0.12
N GLU A 90 -28.34 9.91 0.74
CA GLU A 90 -29.23 10.73 1.57
C GLU A 90 -28.75 10.77 3.03
N ASN A 91 -28.14 9.68 3.50
CA ASN A 91 -27.62 9.55 4.85
C ASN A 91 -26.41 10.49 5.08
N GLU A 92 -26.49 11.33 6.11
CA GLU A 92 -25.48 12.35 6.42
C GLU A 92 -24.11 11.75 6.79
N ASN A 93 -24.07 10.56 7.42
CA ASN A 93 -22.81 9.91 7.74
C ASN A 93 -22.12 9.37 6.49
N LEU A 94 -22.89 8.87 5.51
CA LEU A 94 -22.34 8.45 4.22
C LEU A 94 -21.83 9.67 3.43
N LYS A 95 -22.54 10.80 3.41
CA LYS A 95 -22.03 12.03 2.77
C LYS A 95 -20.73 12.50 3.41
N LYS A 96 -20.64 12.49 4.74
CA LYS A 96 -19.41 12.84 5.47
C LYS A 96 -18.27 11.86 5.15
N GLY A 97 -18.53 10.57 5.19
CA GLY A 97 -17.56 9.52 4.83
C GLY A 97 -17.05 9.69 3.38
N GLN A 98 -17.95 9.94 2.42
CA GLN A 98 -17.57 10.22 1.03
C GLN A 98 -16.67 11.46 0.93
N THR A 99 -16.96 12.52 1.70
CA THR A 99 -16.11 13.73 1.74
C THR A 99 -14.73 13.44 2.30
N ILE A 100 -14.64 12.62 3.36
CA ILE A 100 -13.35 12.16 3.93
C ILE A 100 -12.54 11.43 2.86
N LEU A 101 -13.15 10.48 2.14
CA LEU A 101 -12.47 9.71 1.08
C LEU A 101 -12.03 10.59 -0.09
N LYS A 102 -12.85 11.56 -0.52
CA LYS A 102 -12.49 12.52 -1.58
C LYS A 102 -11.29 13.40 -1.20
N ASN A 103 -11.14 13.71 0.07
CA ASN A 103 -10.05 14.56 0.59
C ASN A 103 -8.85 13.75 1.11
N TRP A 104 -8.90 12.43 1.02
CA TRP A 104 -7.78 11.59 1.44
C TRP A 104 -6.58 11.78 0.50
N ASP A 105 -5.43 12.10 1.08
CA ASP A 105 -4.15 12.24 0.37
C ASP A 105 -3.51 10.89 -0.01
N LEU A 106 -4.25 9.81 0.16
CA LEU A 106 -3.86 8.42 -0.12
C LEU A 106 -2.69 7.91 0.73
N LYS A 107 -2.42 8.53 1.87
CA LYS A 107 -1.36 8.11 2.77
C LYS A 107 -1.88 7.40 4.01
N THR A 108 -1.02 6.54 4.57
CA THR A 108 -1.25 5.81 5.81
C THR A 108 -0.28 6.24 6.91
N ASP A 109 -0.02 7.56 7.00
CA ASP A 109 0.80 8.14 8.05
C ASP A 109 0.07 8.14 9.41
N PHE A 110 0.81 8.21 10.52
CA PHE A 110 0.26 8.15 11.88
C PHE A 110 -0.92 9.08 12.13
N ASP A 111 -0.82 10.33 11.69
CA ASP A 111 -1.80 11.37 11.96
C ASP A 111 -2.87 11.52 10.87
N ASN A 112 -2.88 10.63 9.87
CA ASN A 112 -3.84 10.68 8.78
C ASN A 112 -5.25 10.33 9.28
N GLU A 113 -6.17 11.28 9.18
CA GLU A 113 -7.55 11.16 9.65
C GLU A 113 -8.50 10.54 8.61
N SER A 114 -8.03 10.31 7.39
CA SER A 114 -8.81 9.67 6.32
C SER A 114 -8.42 8.20 6.13
N ALA A 115 -7.20 7.81 6.53
CA ALA A 115 -6.65 6.50 6.26
C ALA A 115 -7.47 5.35 6.89
N THR A 116 -8.02 5.57 8.07
CA THR A 116 -8.85 4.54 8.74
C THR A 116 -10.04 4.13 7.88
N LEU A 117 -10.79 5.10 7.35
CA LEU A 117 -11.91 4.82 6.48
C LEU A 117 -11.43 4.35 5.09
N GLY A 118 -10.41 4.99 4.53
CA GLY A 118 -9.87 4.65 3.21
C GLY A 118 -9.36 3.21 3.14
N VAL A 119 -8.55 2.80 4.11
CA VAL A 119 -8.01 1.43 4.18
C VAL A 119 -9.11 0.41 4.48
N CYS A 120 -10.10 0.75 5.29
CA CYS A 120 -11.27 -0.12 5.49
C CYS A 120 -11.95 -0.42 4.15
N VAL A 121 -12.26 0.61 3.37
CA VAL A 121 -13.00 0.47 2.10
C VAL A 121 -12.19 -0.30 1.05
N LEU A 122 -10.89 -0.08 0.92
CA LEU A 122 -10.08 -0.78 -0.08
C LEU A 122 -9.71 -2.23 0.30
N SER A 123 -9.78 -2.59 1.59
CA SER A 123 -9.32 -3.89 2.06
C SER A 123 -10.05 -5.09 1.45
N PRO A 124 -11.39 -5.09 1.26
CA PRO A 124 -12.09 -6.19 0.61
C PRO A 124 -11.65 -6.41 -0.84
N GLU A 125 -11.39 -5.34 -1.59
CA GLU A 125 -10.86 -5.41 -2.97
C GLU A 125 -9.46 -6.03 -2.99
N TRP A 126 -8.59 -5.58 -2.10
CA TRP A 126 -7.23 -6.11 -1.99
C TRP A 126 -7.22 -7.59 -1.58
N LEU A 127 -8.07 -8.00 -0.63
CA LEU A 127 -8.19 -9.40 -0.21
C LEU A 127 -8.73 -10.29 -1.32
N ALA A 128 -9.76 -9.86 -2.03
CA ALA A 128 -10.33 -10.59 -3.16
C ALA A 128 -9.28 -10.80 -4.25
N GLU A 129 -8.46 -9.79 -4.53
CA GLU A 129 -7.36 -9.92 -5.48
C GLU A 129 -6.32 -10.95 -5.06
N GLN A 130 -5.95 -11.01 -3.77
CA GLN A 130 -5.03 -12.03 -3.27
C GLN A 130 -5.60 -13.46 -3.39
N ALA A 131 -6.92 -13.59 -3.25
CA ALA A 131 -7.64 -14.85 -3.37
C ALA A 131 -8.01 -15.23 -4.82
N ALA A 132 -7.75 -14.34 -5.79
CA ALA A 132 -8.25 -14.45 -7.18
C ALA A 132 -9.78 -14.53 -7.25
N GLU A 133 -10.47 -13.79 -6.38
CA GLU A 133 -11.92 -13.66 -6.28
C GLU A 133 -12.40 -12.32 -6.81
N VAL A 134 -13.71 -12.20 -6.99
CA VAL A 134 -14.38 -10.95 -7.34
C VAL A 134 -14.61 -10.15 -6.05
N PRO A 135 -14.18 -8.89 -5.96
CA PRO A 135 -14.46 -8.06 -4.79
C PRO A 135 -15.95 -7.77 -4.65
N PRO A 136 -16.43 -7.46 -3.44
CA PRO A 136 -17.78 -6.91 -3.25
C PRO A 136 -17.91 -5.56 -3.96
N GLU A 137 -19.14 -5.09 -4.14
CA GLU A 137 -19.38 -3.75 -4.68
C GLU A 137 -18.79 -2.68 -3.76
N SER A 138 -18.15 -1.66 -4.32
CA SER A 138 -17.47 -0.60 -3.55
C SER A 138 -18.42 0.17 -2.63
N GLU A 139 -19.68 0.36 -3.05
CA GLU A 139 -20.73 0.99 -2.26
C GLU A 139 -21.08 0.18 -1.01
N GLU A 140 -21.14 -1.14 -1.11
CA GLU A 140 -21.41 -2.04 0.01
C GLU A 140 -20.28 -2.00 1.03
N SER A 141 -19.03 -2.12 0.56
CA SER A 141 -17.84 -1.99 1.41
C SER A 141 -17.79 -0.63 2.13
N PHE A 142 -18.13 0.43 1.40
CA PHE A 142 -18.16 1.78 1.98
C PHE A 142 -19.21 1.92 3.09
N LYS A 143 -20.44 1.45 2.86
CA LYS A 143 -21.52 1.51 3.86
C LYS A 143 -21.13 0.78 5.13
N THR A 144 -20.63 -0.44 5.00
CA THR A 144 -20.14 -1.26 6.12
C THR A 144 -19.02 -0.53 6.88
N CYS A 145 -18.03 0.01 6.16
CA CYS A 145 -16.92 0.72 6.79
C CYS A 145 -17.34 2.01 7.53
N VAL A 146 -18.33 2.73 7.03
CA VAL A 146 -18.89 3.91 7.71
C VAL A 146 -19.58 3.49 9.01
N GLU A 147 -20.40 2.44 8.99
CA GLU A 147 -21.10 1.91 10.17
C GLU A 147 -20.12 1.40 11.22
N ASP A 148 -19.14 0.57 10.83
CA ASP A 148 -18.14 0.00 11.73
C ASP A 148 -17.22 1.06 12.32
N THR A 149 -16.81 2.06 11.52
CA THR A 149 -15.97 3.16 12.01
C THR A 149 -16.72 3.99 13.05
N LEU A 150 -17.98 4.30 12.82
CA LEU A 150 -18.81 5.02 13.81
C LEU A 150 -19.04 4.19 15.08
N LYS A 151 -19.34 2.91 14.93
CA LYS A 151 -19.55 1.99 16.04
C LYS A 151 -18.32 1.89 16.94
N ASN A 152 -17.14 1.74 16.33
CA ASN A 152 -15.91 1.46 17.05
C ASN A 152 -15.23 2.72 17.62
N TYR A 153 -15.35 3.86 16.91
CA TYR A 153 -14.62 5.09 17.27
C TYR A 153 -15.52 6.29 17.60
N GLY A 154 -16.83 6.21 17.38
CA GLY A 154 -17.77 7.33 17.58
C GLY A 154 -17.58 8.49 16.60
N LYS A 155 -16.65 8.38 15.66
CA LYS A 155 -16.32 9.39 14.63
C LYS A 155 -15.87 8.69 13.35
N LEU A 156 -15.95 9.38 12.17
CA LEU A 156 -15.58 8.80 10.88
C LEU A 156 -14.10 9.02 10.51
N ASN A 157 -13.42 9.88 11.24
CA ASN A 157 -12.05 10.29 10.97
C ASN A 157 -11.10 10.04 12.15
N PRO A 158 -11.07 8.84 12.74
CA PRO A 158 -10.02 8.51 13.68
C PRO A 158 -8.67 8.51 12.95
N LYS A 159 -7.61 8.96 13.61
CA LYS A 159 -6.26 8.91 13.08
C LYS A 159 -5.86 7.46 12.80
N TRP A 160 -5.01 7.25 11.81
CA TRP A 160 -4.50 5.91 11.51
C TRP A 160 -3.82 5.25 12.71
N SER A 161 -3.11 6.02 13.52
CA SER A 161 -2.52 5.57 14.78
C SER A 161 -3.51 5.17 15.87
N GLU A 162 -4.79 5.51 15.73
CA GLU A 162 -5.86 5.06 16.64
C GLU A 162 -6.42 3.68 16.25
N ARG A 163 -6.04 3.16 15.04
CA ARG A 163 -6.53 1.87 14.53
C ARG A 163 -5.45 0.82 14.29
N ASN A 164 -4.27 1.22 13.81
CA ASN A 164 -3.25 0.30 13.30
C ASN A 164 -2.13 0.08 14.32
N PHE A 165 -2.00 -1.15 14.83
CA PHE A 165 -1.12 -1.43 15.96
C PHE A 165 -0.27 -2.69 15.76
N MET A 166 0.96 -2.61 16.28
CA MET A 166 1.79 -3.77 16.57
C MET A 166 1.67 -4.14 18.04
N TYR A 167 1.48 -5.41 18.33
CA TYR A 167 1.41 -5.94 19.70
C TYR A 167 2.72 -6.64 20.06
N ARG A 168 3.28 -6.30 21.23
CA ARG A 168 4.44 -6.95 21.82
C ARG A 168 4.13 -7.30 23.28
N GLY A 169 3.68 -8.53 23.51
CA GLY A 169 3.11 -8.92 24.79
C GLY A 169 1.91 -8.05 25.14
N LYS A 170 1.98 -7.32 26.24
CA LYS A 170 0.92 -6.39 26.69
C LYS A 170 1.04 -4.98 26.08
N LYS A 171 2.09 -4.69 25.32
CA LYS A 171 2.29 -3.37 24.72
C LYS A 171 1.56 -3.30 23.39
N LYS A 172 0.75 -2.25 23.22
CA LYS A 172 0.07 -1.85 22.00
C LYS A 172 0.78 -0.62 21.45
N ILE A 173 1.41 -0.73 20.29
CA ILE A 173 2.27 0.28 19.68
C ILE A 173 1.66 0.68 18.36
N PRO A 174 1.25 1.94 18.16
CA PRO A 174 0.73 2.40 16.88
C PRO A 174 1.82 2.31 15.81
N VAL A 175 1.43 1.94 14.58
CA VAL A 175 2.32 1.84 13.44
C VAL A 175 1.69 2.49 12.22
N GLN A 176 2.52 3.12 11.39
CA GLN A 176 2.14 3.62 10.08
C GLN A 176 2.38 2.57 9.00
N GLY A 177 1.89 2.82 7.80
CA GLY A 177 1.88 1.85 6.71
C GLY A 177 0.56 1.10 6.65
N GLY A 178 0.37 0.30 5.61
CA GLY A 178 -0.89 -0.41 5.35
C GLY A 178 -0.73 -1.52 4.33
N PRO A 179 -1.82 -2.17 3.93
CA PRO A 179 -1.77 -3.20 2.90
C PRO A 179 -1.34 -2.61 1.56
N ASP A 180 -0.42 -3.31 0.89
CA ASP A 180 0.09 -3.00 -0.45
C ASP A 180 0.75 -1.60 -0.64
N VAL A 181 1.12 -0.89 0.44
CA VAL A 181 2.03 0.26 0.36
C VAL A 181 3.48 -0.21 0.52
N LEU A 182 4.48 0.63 0.18
CA LEU A 182 5.89 0.22 0.27
C LEU A 182 6.30 -0.07 1.72
N ARG A 183 5.77 0.69 2.68
CA ARG A 183 5.83 0.35 4.11
C ARG A 183 4.69 -0.62 4.46
N ALA A 184 4.77 -1.85 3.97
CA ALA A 184 3.70 -2.83 4.09
C ALA A 184 3.46 -3.25 5.55
N ILE A 185 2.23 -3.11 6.00
CA ILE A 185 1.72 -3.64 7.27
C ILE A 185 0.35 -4.27 7.01
N TYR A 186 0.21 -5.53 7.35
CA TYR A 186 -1.04 -6.29 7.21
C TYR A 186 -1.61 -6.54 8.60
N GLY A 187 -2.82 -6.05 8.82
CA GLY A 187 -3.54 -6.17 10.08
C GLY A 187 -4.69 -7.16 10.01
N LEU A 188 -4.93 -7.85 11.12
CA LEU A 188 -6.19 -8.56 11.37
C LEU A 188 -7.08 -7.70 12.25
N GLU A 189 -8.31 -7.49 11.83
CA GLU A 189 -9.29 -6.72 12.58
C GLU A 189 -9.66 -7.45 13.87
N GLN A 190 -9.72 -6.68 14.95
CA GLN A 190 -10.11 -7.14 16.28
C GLN A 190 -11.56 -6.71 16.57
N GLU A 191 -12.17 -7.25 17.61
CA GLU A 191 -13.55 -6.95 18.00
C GLU A 191 -13.80 -5.47 18.33
N ASP A 192 -12.76 -4.75 18.76
CA ASP A 192 -12.80 -3.30 19.07
C ASP A 192 -12.51 -2.40 17.85
N GLY A 193 -12.34 -3.00 16.67
CA GLY A 193 -12.03 -2.30 15.42
C GLY A 193 -10.55 -2.01 15.19
N ASP A 194 -9.68 -2.35 16.14
CA ASP A 194 -8.23 -2.25 15.94
C ASP A 194 -7.75 -3.19 14.84
N LEU A 195 -6.72 -2.78 14.12
CA LEU A 195 -5.94 -3.66 13.26
C LEU A 195 -4.68 -4.12 13.99
N LYS A 196 -4.64 -5.40 14.33
CA LYS A 196 -3.45 -6.03 14.90
C LYS A 196 -2.52 -6.45 13.78
N ALA A 197 -1.36 -5.81 13.67
CA ALA A 197 -0.34 -6.16 12.69
C ALA A 197 0.12 -7.62 12.87
N VAL A 198 -0.02 -8.42 11.82
CA VAL A 198 0.34 -9.85 11.77
C VAL A 198 1.36 -10.16 10.69
N GLY A 199 1.60 -9.23 9.77
CA GLY A 199 2.53 -9.36 8.66
C GLY A 199 2.98 -8.00 8.14
N GLY A 200 3.89 -8.05 7.17
CA GLY A 200 4.44 -6.84 6.55
C GLY A 200 5.94 -6.96 6.33
N ASP A 201 6.64 -5.84 6.38
CA ASP A 201 8.09 -5.80 6.22
C ASP A 201 8.80 -6.53 7.36
N GLY A 202 9.34 -7.70 7.08
CA GLY A 202 10.06 -8.52 8.08
C GLY A 202 11.53 -8.19 8.18
N LEU A 203 12.14 -7.81 7.06
CA LEU A 203 13.55 -7.49 6.93
C LEU A 203 13.73 -6.35 5.95
N TYR A 204 14.49 -5.34 6.32
CA TYR A 204 15.01 -4.31 5.45
C TYR A 204 16.53 -4.42 5.38
N ILE A 205 17.07 -4.44 4.17
CA ILE A 205 18.50 -4.36 3.91
C ILE A 205 18.74 -3.31 2.83
N HIS A 206 19.60 -2.35 3.14
CA HIS A 206 20.17 -1.42 2.18
C HIS A 206 21.64 -1.77 1.98
N VAL A 207 22.05 -1.98 0.74
CA VAL A 207 23.43 -2.26 0.36
C VAL A 207 23.84 -1.27 -0.70
N SER A 208 24.94 -0.60 -0.47
CA SER A 208 25.54 0.34 -1.43
C SER A 208 27.00 0.00 -1.71
N TRP A 209 27.47 0.41 -2.89
CA TRP A 209 28.87 0.31 -3.29
C TRP A 209 29.34 1.67 -3.80
N ASP A 210 30.52 2.08 -3.35
CA ASP A 210 31.19 3.25 -3.91
C ASP A 210 31.85 2.95 -5.27
N LYS A 211 32.50 3.95 -5.85
CA LYS A 211 33.19 3.81 -7.16
C LYS A 211 34.41 2.89 -7.10
N GLU A 212 35.00 2.74 -5.94
CA GLU A 212 36.11 1.87 -5.64
C GLU A 212 35.69 0.42 -5.36
N GLY A 213 34.38 0.17 -5.25
CA GLY A 213 33.80 -1.15 -4.98
C GLY A 213 33.71 -1.48 -3.48
N ASN A 214 33.94 -0.53 -2.59
CA ASN A 214 33.71 -0.75 -1.16
C ASN A 214 32.22 -0.82 -0.87
N GLN A 215 31.84 -1.79 -0.02
CA GLN A 215 30.46 -2.05 0.32
C GLN A 215 30.10 -1.46 1.68
N GLU A 216 28.96 -0.79 1.76
CA GLU A 216 28.27 -0.47 3.00
C GLU A 216 26.91 -1.18 3.04
N SER A 217 26.49 -1.65 4.23
CA SER A 217 25.17 -2.24 4.39
C SER A 217 24.53 -1.83 5.71
N LYS A 218 23.20 -1.58 5.65
CA LYS A 218 22.36 -1.29 6.80
C LYS A 218 21.19 -2.28 6.79
N SER A 219 20.83 -2.82 7.94
CA SER A 219 19.67 -3.71 8.04
C SER A 219 18.83 -3.44 9.28
N ILE A 220 17.52 -3.67 9.15
CA ILE A 220 16.56 -3.63 10.25
C ILE A 220 15.73 -4.90 10.18
N HIS A 221 15.65 -5.60 11.30
CA HIS A 221 14.81 -6.76 11.47
C HIS A 221 13.56 -6.44 12.29
N GLN A 222 12.43 -6.97 11.90
CA GLN A 222 11.18 -6.85 12.64
C GLN A 222 11.26 -7.57 13.99
N PHE A 223 11.93 -8.70 14.01
CA PHE A 223 12.18 -9.48 15.22
C PHE A 223 13.63 -9.30 15.63
N ARG A 224 13.82 -8.69 16.78
CA ARG A 224 15.15 -8.57 17.36
C ARG A 224 15.66 -9.96 17.74
N SER A 225 16.84 -10.29 17.25
CA SER A 225 17.69 -11.35 17.81
C SER A 225 18.21 -10.95 19.19
#